data_3100286138e9a493e64c7e16b3ce480a
#
_entry.id   3100286138e9a493e64c7e16b3ce480a
#
_cell.length_a   1.000
_cell.length_b   1.000
_cell.length_c   1.000
_cell.angle_alpha   90.00
_cell.angle_beta   90.00
_cell.angle_gamma   90.00
#
_symmetry.space_group_name_H-M   'P 1'
#
loop_
_entity.id
_entity.type
_entity.pdbx_description
1 polymer ?
#
loop_
_entity_poly.entity_id
_entity_poly.type
_entity_poly.pdbx_seq_one_letter_code
_entity_poly.pdbx_strand_id
1 'polypeptide(L)'
;MKPSKSLSSRSLGLLVVVFLLGAVVVAAQQAEMIARGKVTYRIYCQNCHGDAARGDGRVAQWLTVKPADLTRITKANKGTFPFDRIYRVIDGREEVAGHGMRDMPIWGQVFMETSGSEDQVRGKILQLIEFLKSIQEAEGTPGG
;
A
#
# COMPACT_ATOMS: atom_id res chain seq x y z
N MET A 1 17.76 13.68 49.39
CA MET A 1 17.99 12.53 48.49
C MET A 1 16.71 11.72 48.42
N LYS A 2 16.03 11.68 47.24
CA LYS A 2 14.85 10.84 47.04
C LYS A 2 15.32 9.39 46.68
N PRO A 3 14.78 8.37 47.32
CA PRO A 3 15.14 6.98 46.91
C PRO A 3 14.64 6.70 45.51
N SER A 4 15.53 6.31 44.62
CA SER A 4 15.17 5.78 43.30
C SER A 4 14.46 4.44 43.49
N LYS A 5 13.16 4.36 43.17
CA LYS A 5 12.45 3.08 43.16
C LYS A 5 12.97 2.22 42.00
N SER A 6 13.82 1.25 42.32
CA SER A 6 14.24 0.25 41.32
C SER A 6 13.01 -0.60 40.95
N LEU A 7 12.75 -0.75 39.64
CA LEU A 7 11.71 -1.68 39.19
C LEU A 7 12.10 -3.11 39.61
N SER A 8 11.16 -3.85 40.19
CA SER A 8 11.41 -5.23 40.54
C SER A 8 11.57 -6.06 39.27
N SER A 9 12.37 -7.13 39.31
CA SER A 9 12.61 -8.01 38.17
C SER A 9 11.31 -8.62 37.61
N ARG A 10 10.30 -8.83 38.45
CA ARG A 10 8.96 -9.28 38.06
C ARG A 10 8.21 -8.23 37.23
N SER A 11 8.29 -6.96 37.61
CA SER A 11 7.67 -5.86 36.87
C SER A 11 8.33 -5.66 35.50
N LEU A 12 9.64 -5.82 35.42
CA LEU A 12 10.39 -5.73 34.16
C LEU A 12 10.01 -6.88 33.22
N GLY A 13 9.90 -8.12 33.74
CA GLY A 13 9.46 -9.29 32.97
C GLY A 13 8.05 -9.13 32.39
N LEU A 14 7.09 -8.60 33.19
CA LEU A 14 5.75 -8.34 32.71
C LEU A 14 5.71 -7.31 31.60
N LEU A 15 6.47 -6.23 31.72
CA LEU A 15 6.56 -5.17 30.68
C LEU A 15 7.12 -5.73 29.36
N VAL A 16 8.13 -6.58 29.43
CA VAL A 16 8.71 -7.21 28.23
C VAL A 16 7.70 -8.10 27.54
N VAL A 17 6.94 -8.92 28.29
CA VAL A 17 5.90 -9.80 27.73
C VAL A 17 4.81 -8.98 27.06
N VAL A 18 4.30 -7.90 27.69
CA VAL A 18 3.27 -7.03 27.12
C VAL A 18 3.77 -6.37 25.84
N PHE A 19 5.02 -5.91 25.82
CA PHE A 19 5.62 -5.31 24.62
C PHE A 19 5.74 -6.32 23.46
N LEU A 20 6.20 -7.54 23.75
CA LEU A 20 6.30 -8.59 22.73
C LEU A 20 4.93 -8.99 22.15
N LEU A 21 3.91 -9.14 23.01
CA LEU A 21 2.55 -9.43 22.58
C LEU A 21 1.99 -8.30 21.70
N GLY A 22 2.23 -7.04 22.08
CA GLY A 22 1.86 -5.87 21.28
C GLY A 22 2.50 -5.87 19.90
N ALA A 23 3.79 -6.18 19.80
CA ALA A 23 4.51 -6.26 18.53
C ALA A 23 3.95 -7.36 17.60
N VAL A 24 3.59 -8.52 18.15
CA VAL A 24 2.97 -9.61 17.37
C VAL A 24 1.61 -9.21 16.79
N VAL A 25 0.79 -8.53 17.60
CA VAL A 25 -0.53 -8.05 17.13
C VAL A 25 -0.40 -7.05 15.99
N VAL A 26 0.52 -6.08 16.11
CA VAL A 26 0.76 -5.07 15.06
C VAL A 26 1.23 -5.73 13.77
N ALA A 27 2.15 -6.68 13.85
CA ALA A 27 2.65 -7.41 12.68
C ALA A 27 1.54 -8.22 11.98
N ALA A 28 0.64 -8.85 12.75
CA ALA A 28 -0.49 -9.58 12.20
C ALA A 28 -1.49 -8.65 11.49
N GLN A 29 -1.78 -7.47 12.04
CA GLN A 29 -2.64 -6.48 11.41
C GLN A 29 -2.05 -5.96 10.08
N GLN A 30 -0.74 -5.71 10.06
CA GLN A 30 -0.04 -5.29 8.83
C GLN A 30 -0.11 -6.38 7.75
N ALA A 31 0.12 -7.63 8.11
CA ALA A 31 0.04 -8.76 7.19
C ALA A 31 -1.38 -8.91 6.60
N GLU A 32 -2.41 -8.73 7.41
CA GLU A 32 -3.81 -8.76 6.96
C GLU A 32 -4.13 -7.62 5.99
N MET A 33 -3.67 -6.40 6.26
CA MET A 33 -3.84 -5.26 5.34
C MET A 33 -3.20 -5.55 3.98
N ILE A 34 -1.99 -6.06 3.95
CA ILE A 34 -1.27 -6.44 2.72
C ILE A 34 -2.04 -7.54 1.97
N ALA A 35 -2.51 -8.56 2.67
CA ALA A 35 -3.26 -9.66 2.06
C ALA A 35 -4.56 -9.18 1.39
N ARG A 36 -5.32 -8.32 2.06
CA ARG A 36 -6.55 -7.71 1.51
C ARG A 36 -6.23 -6.80 0.32
N GLY A 37 -5.17 -6.01 0.41
CA GLY A 37 -4.69 -5.17 -0.69
C GLY A 37 -4.32 -5.99 -1.93
N LYS A 38 -3.66 -7.14 -1.74
CA LYS A 38 -3.34 -8.09 -2.82
C LYS A 38 -4.60 -8.65 -3.49
N VAL A 39 -5.64 -8.96 -2.73
CA VAL A 39 -6.92 -9.43 -3.30
C VAL A 39 -7.54 -8.33 -4.16
N THR A 40 -7.62 -7.10 -3.65
CA THR A 40 -8.14 -5.94 -4.39
C THR A 40 -7.32 -5.66 -5.65
N TYR A 41 -6.00 -5.75 -5.56
CA TYR A 41 -5.09 -5.62 -6.71
C TYR A 41 -5.41 -6.63 -7.81
N ARG A 42 -5.57 -7.89 -7.47
CA ARG A 42 -5.88 -8.96 -8.43
C ARG A 42 -7.19 -8.72 -9.17
N ILE A 43 -8.19 -8.20 -8.48
CA ILE A 43 -9.52 -7.96 -9.07
C ILE A 43 -9.52 -6.76 -10.01
N TYR A 44 -8.88 -5.65 -9.61
CA TYR A 44 -9.06 -4.36 -10.26
C TYR A 44 -7.84 -3.85 -11.03
N CYS A 45 -6.63 -4.28 -10.69
CA CYS A 45 -5.39 -3.67 -11.19
C CYS A 45 -4.58 -4.62 -12.09
N GLN A 46 -4.60 -5.92 -11.81
CA GLN A 46 -3.75 -6.94 -12.41
C GLN A 46 -3.88 -7.02 -13.92
N ASN A 47 -5.08 -6.84 -14.50
CA ASN A 47 -5.28 -6.92 -15.94
C ASN A 47 -4.45 -5.90 -16.72
N CYS A 48 -4.23 -4.72 -16.15
CA CYS A 48 -3.40 -3.67 -16.75
C CYS A 48 -1.96 -3.73 -16.23
N HIS A 49 -1.76 -3.86 -14.90
CA HIS A 49 -0.43 -3.77 -14.29
C HIS A 49 0.34 -5.10 -14.20
N GLY A 50 -0.30 -6.25 -14.51
CA GLY A 50 0.34 -7.57 -14.54
C GLY A 50 0.37 -8.28 -13.18
N ASP A 51 0.68 -9.57 -13.20
CA ASP A 51 0.73 -10.42 -12.02
C ASP A 51 1.83 -9.99 -11.04
N ALA A 52 2.97 -9.57 -11.61
CA ALA A 52 4.12 -9.04 -10.88
C ALA A 52 4.11 -7.51 -10.73
N ALA A 53 3.02 -6.84 -11.12
CA ALA A 53 2.84 -5.39 -11.05
C ALA A 53 3.86 -4.58 -11.89
N ARG A 54 4.38 -5.14 -12.98
CA ARG A 54 5.42 -4.53 -13.84
C ARG A 54 4.87 -3.77 -15.05
N GLY A 55 3.57 -3.55 -15.13
CA GLY A 55 2.93 -2.87 -16.25
C GLY A 55 2.76 -3.74 -17.49
N ASP A 56 2.83 -5.05 -17.33
CA ASP A 56 2.80 -6.09 -18.36
C ASP A 56 1.52 -6.93 -18.33
N GLY A 57 0.42 -6.36 -17.83
CA GLY A 57 -0.87 -7.04 -17.76
C GLY A 57 -1.43 -7.39 -19.15
N ARG A 58 -2.41 -8.31 -19.15
CA ARG A 58 -2.99 -8.87 -20.39
C ARG A 58 -3.49 -7.80 -21.35
N VAL A 59 -4.05 -6.70 -20.85
CA VAL A 59 -4.58 -5.63 -21.69
C VAL A 59 -3.57 -4.52 -21.99
N ALA A 60 -2.37 -4.55 -21.39
CA ALA A 60 -1.36 -3.51 -21.54
C ALA A 60 -0.94 -3.28 -23.00
N GLN A 61 -0.94 -4.34 -23.82
CA GLN A 61 -0.56 -4.28 -25.24
C GLN A 61 -1.56 -3.49 -26.12
N TRP A 62 -2.80 -3.31 -25.65
CA TRP A 62 -3.85 -2.57 -26.37
C TRP A 62 -4.07 -1.16 -25.83
N LEU A 63 -3.35 -0.76 -24.78
CA LEU A 63 -3.47 0.57 -24.20
C LEU A 63 -2.52 1.54 -24.92
N THR A 64 -3.02 2.74 -25.22
CA THR A 64 -2.22 3.82 -25.83
C THR A 64 -1.07 4.24 -24.91
N VAL A 65 -1.31 4.26 -23.60
CA VAL A 65 -0.30 4.55 -22.59
C VAL A 65 0.01 3.27 -21.82
N LYS A 66 1.29 2.89 -21.81
CA LYS A 66 1.73 1.71 -21.07
C LYS A 66 1.52 1.88 -19.57
N PRO A 67 0.88 0.91 -18.89
CA PRO A 67 0.74 0.95 -17.44
C PRO A 67 2.11 1.01 -16.74
N ALA A 68 2.17 1.79 -15.67
CA ALA A 68 3.40 1.95 -14.91
C ALA A 68 3.83 0.65 -14.22
N ASP A 69 5.14 0.45 -14.11
CA ASP A 69 5.74 -0.56 -13.23
C ASP A 69 5.59 -0.11 -11.77
N LEU A 70 4.68 -0.77 -11.05
CA LEU A 70 4.33 -0.42 -9.68
C LEU A 70 5.37 -0.92 -8.65
N THR A 71 6.31 -1.77 -9.05
CA THR A 71 7.40 -2.24 -8.16
C THR A 71 8.49 -1.18 -7.97
N ARG A 72 8.49 -0.15 -8.82
CA ARG A 72 9.54 0.88 -8.88
C ARG A 72 9.08 2.26 -8.41
N ILE A 73 7.93 2.38 -7.79
CA ILE A 73 7.37 3.66 -7.32
C ILE A 73 8.35 4.37 -6.38
N THR A 74 8.86 3.66 -5.38
CA THR A 74 9.84 4.19 -4.40
C THR A 74 11.12 4.64 -5.08
N LYS A 75 11.67 3.81 -5.97
CA LYS A 75 12.87 4.10 -6.74
C LYS A 75 12.70 5.33 -7.64
N ALA A 76 11.57 5.43 -8.35
CA ALA A 76 11.24 6.56 -9.20
C ALA A 76 11.04 7.87 -8.41
N ASN A 77 10.76 7.79 -7.13
CA ASN A 77 10.59 8.90 -6.20
C ASN A 77 11.76 9.05 -5.21
N LYS A 78 12.99 8.81 -5.66
CA LYS A 78 14.23 9.05 -4.89
C LYS A 78 14.27 8.31 -3.55
N GLY A 79 13.82 7.06 -3.50
CA GLY A 79 13.87 6.23 -2.30
C GLY A 79 12.71 6.41 -1.31
N THR A 80 11.78 7.34 -1.58
CA THR A 80 10.63 7.57 -0.70
C THR A 80 9.32 7.16 -1.39
N PHE A 81 8.50 6.35 -0.73
CA PHE A 81 7.20 6.00 -1.28
C PHE A 81 6.23 7.20 -1.20
N PRO A 82 5.73 7.73 -2.32
CA PRO A 82 4.93 8.96 -2.36
C PRO A 82 3.45 8.68 -2.03
N PHE A 83 3.16 8.41 -0.76
CA PHE A 83 1.87 7.94 -0.26
C PHE A 83 0.68 8.77 -0.77
N ASP A 84 0.70 10.10 -0.55
CA ASP A 84 -0.42 10.98 -0.90
C ASP A 84 -0.68 11.03 -2.40
N ARG A 85 0.40 11.00 -3.20
CA ARG A 85 0.28 10.95 -4.66
C ARG A 85 -0.37 9.65 -5.11
N ILE A 86 0.08 8.51 -4.59
CA ILE A 86 -0.47 7.18 -4.95
C ILE A 86 -1.92 7.07 -4.50
N TYR A 87 -2.25 7.58 -3.32
CA TYR A 87 -3.63 7.63 -2.85
C TYR A 87 -4.54 8.37 -3.84
N ARG A 88 -4.18 9.61 -4.23
CA ARG A 88 -4.95 10.41 -5.19
C ARG A 88 -5.04 9.78 -6.57
N VAL A 89 -3.97 9.15 -7.05
CA VAL A 89 -3.97 8.46 -8.34
C VAL A 89 -4.94 7.27 -8.34
N ILE A 90 -4.97 6.47 -7.27
CA ILE A 90 -5.90 5.34 -7.15
C ILE A 90 -7.33 5.86 -6.97
N ASP A 91 -7.55 6.81 -6.09
CA ASP A 91 -8.88 7.40 -5.87
C ASP A 91 -9.44 7.99 -7.16
N GLY A 92 -8.68 8.83 -7.82
CA GLY A 92 -8.97 9.40 -9.13
C GLY A 92 -10.18 10.34 -9.18
N ARG A 93 -10.91 10.56 -8.08
CA ARG A 93 -12.10 11.44 -8.04
C ARG A 93 -11.74 12.91 -8.09
N GLU A 94 -10.55 13.30 -7.65
CA GLU A 94 -10.02 14.65 -7.78
C GLU A 94 -9.12 14.75 -9.01
N GLU A 95 -9.22 15.87 -9.75
CA GLU A 95 -8.30 16.15 -10.84
C GLU A 95 -6.92 16.47 -10.28
N VAL A 96 -5.91 15.72 -10.69
CA VAL A 96 -4.51 16.04 -10.40
C VAL A 96 -4.02 16.96 -11.51
N ALA A 97 -3.88 18.25 -11.21
CA ALA A 97 -3.40 19.25 -12.14
C ALA A 97 -2.06 18.83 -12.78
N GLY A 98 -1.98 18.89 -14.12
CA GLY A 98 -0.76 18.55 -14.87
C GLY A 98 -0.65 17.09 -15.32
N HIS A 99 -1.62 16.23 -15.02
CA HIS A 99 -1.72 14.91 -15.62
C HIS A 99 -2.75 14.97 -16.75
N GLY A 100 -2.31 14.63 -17.99
CA GLY A 100 -3.17 14.54 -19.16
C GLY A 100 -4.37 13.59 -18.98
N MET A 101 -4.99 13.16 -20.10
CA MET A 101 -6.15 12.26 -20.09
C MET A 101 -5.98 11.12 -19.09
N ARG A 102 -7.05 10.78 -18.37
CA ARG A 102 -7.04 9.71 -17.37
C ARG A 102 -6.92 8.35 -18.07
N ASP A 103 -5.72 7.80 -18.05
CA ASP A 103 -5.45 6.48 -18.63
C ASP A 103 -5.85 5.34 -17.70
N MET A 104 -6.18 5.65 -16.44
CA MET A 104 -6.58 4.71 -15.41
C MET A 104 -8.01 4.99 -14.92
N PRO A 105 -8.85 3.98 -14.66
CA PRO A 105 -10.21 4.16 -14.13
C PRO A 105 -10.22 4.93 -12.79
N ILE A 106 -11.35 5.58 -12.50
CA ILE A 106 -11.57 6.28 -11.22
C ILE A 106 -11.98 5.24 -10.17
N TRP A 107 -10.98 4.62 -9.53
CA TRP A 107 -11.25 3.52 -8.60
C TRP A 107 -12.00 3.95 -7.35
N GLY A 108 -11.82 5.19 -6.88
CA GLY A 108 -12.62 5.74 -5.77
C GLY A 108 -14.11 5.70 -6.05
N GLN A 109 -14.54 6.01 -7.28
CA GLN A 109 -15.93 5.90 -7.69
C GLN A 109 -16.41 4.44 -7.72
N VAL A 110 -15.65 3.55 -8.35
CA VAL A 110 -15.96 2.11 -8.41
C VAL A 110 -16.06 1.50 -7.00
N PHE A 111 -15.15 1.88 -6.11
CA PHE A 111 -15.20 1.41 -4.72
C PHE A 111 -16.38 1.99 -3.96
N MET A 112 -16.78 3.22 -4.23
CA MET A 112 -18.00 3.81 -3.64
C MET A 112 -19.26 3.05 -4.06
N GLU A 113 -19.41 2.76 -5.35
CA GLU A 113 -20.53 2.01 -5.88
C GLU A 113 -20.64 0.60 -5.31
N THR A 114 -19.48 -0.04 -5.05
CA THR A 114 -19.41 -1.42 -4.52
C THR A 114 -19.43 -1.52 -3.01
N SER A 115 -19.04 -0.48 -2.29
CA SER A 115 -18.89 -0.49 -0.82
C SER A 115 -19.92 0.36 -0.09
N GLY A 116 -20.40 1.43 -0.72
CA GLY A 116 -21.45 2.29 -0.19
C GLY A 116 -21.04 3.32 0.87
N SER A 117 -19.75 3.42 1.22
CA SER A 117 -19.27 4.43 2.19
C SER A 117 -17.83 4.89 1.95
N GLU A 118 -17.56 6.17 2.25
CA GLU A 118 -16.23 6.77 2.14
C GLU A 118 -15.18 6.06 3.02
N ASP A 119 -15.55 5.59 4.19
CA ASP A 119 -14.60 4.86 5.06
C ASP A 119 -14.19 3.53 4.46
N GLN A 120 -15.09 2.84 3.77
CA GLN A 120 -14.77 1.60 3.06
C GLN A 120 -13.91 1.86 1.83
N VAL A 121 -14.20 2.93 1.06
CA VAL A 121 -13.34 3.37 -0.06
C VAL A 121 -11.94 3.64 0.43
N ARG A 122 -11.80 4.47 1.47
CA ARG A 122 -10.52 4.79 2.10
C ARG A 122 -9.79 3.53 2.56
N GLY A 123 -10.51 2.63 3.25
CA GLY A 123 -9.95 1.37 3.72
C GLY A 123 -9.39 0.51 2.59
N LYS A 124 -10.11 0.35 1.47
CA LYS A 124 -9.63 -0.38 0.29
C LYS A 124 -8.39 0.25 -0.32
N ILE A 125 -8.35 1.58 -0.47
CA ILE A 125 -7.18 2.28 -1.02
C ILE A 125 -5.97 2.13 -0.10
N LEU A 126 -6.14 2.25 1.22
CA LEU A 126 -5.05 2.05 2.19
C LEU A 126 -4.49 0.62 2.12
N GLN A 127 -5.35 -0.40 2.04
CA GLN A 127 -4.93 -1.79 1.86
C GLN A 127 -4.14 -2.00 0.56
N LEU A 128 -4.59 -1.41 -0.56
CA LEU A 128 -3.87 -1.41 -1.82
C LEU A 128 -2.48 -0.77 -1.68
N ILE A 129 -2.39 0.37 -1.02
CA ILE A 129 -1.12 1.06 -0.80
C ILE A 129 -0.16 0.21 0.03
N GLU A 130 -0.64 -0.44 1.09
CA GLU A 130 0.22 -1.32 1.90
C GLU A 130 0.71 -2.54 1.09
N PHE A 131 -0.13 -3.10 0.22
CA PHE A 131 0.31 -4.11 -0.73
C PHE A 131 1.37 -3.55 -1.70
N LEU A 132 1.14 -2.39 -2.31
CA LEU A 132 2.11 -1.76 -3.23
C LEU A 132 3.44 -1.45 -2.53
N LYS A 133 3.42 -1.00 -1.29
CA LYS A 133 4.65 -0.80 -0.48
C LYS A 133 5.40 -2.11 -0.25
N SER A 134 4.68 -3.21 -0.04
CA SER A 134 5.29 -4.52 0.23
C SER A 134 6.00 -5.14 -0.98
N ILE A 135 5.70 -4.68 -2.20
CA ILE A 135 6.28 -5.20 -3.44
C ILE A 135 7.33 -4.27 -4.06
N GLN A 136 7.74 -3.19 -3.36
CA GLN A 136 8.75 -2.30 -3.89
C GLN A 136 10.11 -3.00 -4.03
N GLU A 137 10.79 -2.78 -5.17
CA GLU A 137 12.15 -3.26 -5.35
C GLU A 137 13.07 -2.65 -4.29
N ALA A 138 13.93 -3.49 -3.67
CA ALA A 138 14.95 -3.01 -2.76
C ALA A 138 15.94 -2.10 -3.49
N GLU A 139 16.43 -1.06 -2.81
CA GLU A 139 17.51 -0.24 -3.35
C GLU A 139 18.72 -1.13 -3.63
N GLY A 140 19.16 -1.18 -4.90
CA GLY A 140 20.34 -1.94 -5.31
C GLY A 140 20.09 -3.22 -6.09
N THR A 141 18.85 -3.63 -6.37
CA THR A 141 18.61 -4.75 -7.28
C THR A 141 18.77 -4.27 -8.74
N PRO A 142 19.78 -4.75 -9.50
CA PRO A 142 19.88 -4.45 -10.92
C PRO A 142 18.64 -4.99 -11.61
N GLY A 143 17.96 -4.15 -12.38
CA GLY A 143 16.85 -4.60 -13.21
C GLY A 143 17.36 -5.64 -14.21
N GLY A 144 16.81 -6.86 -14.15
CA GLY A 144 17.03 -7.89 -15.15
C GLY A 144 16.37 -7.55 -16.48
#